data_e0e8cdb7a398098c179e865832debc41
#
_entry.id   e0e8cdb7a398098c179e865832debc41
#
_cell.length_a   1.000
_cell.length_b   1.000
_cell.length_c   1.000
_cell.angle_alpha   90.00
_cell.angle_beta   90.00
_cell.angle_gamma   90.00
#
_symmetry.space_group_name_H-M   'P 1'
#
loop_
_entity.id
_entity.type
_entity.pdbx_description
1 polymer ?
#
loop_
_entity_poly.entity_id
_entity_poly.type
_entity_poly.pdbx_seq_one_letter_code
_entity_poly.pdbx_strand_id
1 'polypeptide(L)'
;MSGWARLGWLLALMVALTIRATTPPDPLPAGASANEFSATRAMADVAVIAARPHPTGSAENTKVRAYLTQRLQALGMDVTTRTAALDARGQKRIRTWSGDATANPPLVNLVGVLPGSDRQAPALLLMAHYDSVWGSPGAADDTAGAASLIEAVRPHKI
;
A
#
# COMPACT_ATOMS: atom_id res chain seq x y z
N MET A 1 0.74 -47.17 -22.15
CA MET A 1 0.04 -46.32 -21.17
C MET A 1 -1.42 -46.18 -21.60
N SER A 2 -2.35 -46.46 -20.72
CA SER A 2 -3.78 -46.27 -20.98
C SER A 2 -4.13 -44.78 -21.19
N GLY A 3 -5.23 -44.48 -21.90
CA GLY A 3 -5.70 -43.09 -22.10
C GLY A 3 -5.90 -42.35 -20.78
N TRP A 4 -6.37 -43.02 -19.74
CA TRP A 4 -6.54 -42.49 -18.40
C TRP A 4 -5.22 -42.07 -17.73
N ALA A 5 -4.15 -42.87 -17.94
CA ALA A 5 -2.83 -42.51 -17.43
C ALA A 5 -2.27 -41.23 -18.09
N ARG A 6 -2.46 -41.07 -19.39
CA ARG A 6 -2.06 -39.86 -20.13
C ARG A 6 -2.82 -38.63 -19.62
N LEU A 7 -4.14 -38.75 -19.42
CA LEU A 7 -4.96 -37.66 -18.89
C LEU A 7 -4.49 -37.29 -17.47
N GLY A 8 -4.21 -38.24 -16.61
CA GLY A 8 -3.68 -38.00 -15.25
C GLY A 8 -2.36 -37.23 -15.28
N TRP A 9 -1.43 -37.61 -16.17
CA TRP A 9 -0.17 -36.88 -16.32
C TRP A 9 -0.35 -35.43 -16.85
N LEU A 10 -1.27 -35.23 -17.80
CA LEU A 10 -1.57 -33.91 -18.31
C LEU A 10 -2.16 -32.98 -17.24
N LEU A 11 -3.08 -33.51 -16.43
CA LEU A 11 -3.67 -32.76 -15.31
C LEU A 11 -2.60 -32.42 -14.26
N ALA A 12 -1.76 -33.38 -13.88
CA ALA A 12 -0.68 -33.15 -12.94
C ALA A 12 0.31 -32.09 -13.44
N LEU A 13 0.66 -32.14 -14.74
CA LEU A 13 1.52 -31.14 -15.36
C LEU A 13 0.86 -29.75 -15.36
N MET A 14 -0.42 -29.65 -15.72
CA MET A 14 -1.17 -28.37 -15.68
C MET A 14 -1.17 -27.80 -14.26
N VAL A 15 -1.46 -28.61 -13.25
CA VAL A 15 -1.45 -28.17 -11.85
C VAL A 15 -0.05 -27.68 -11.45
N ALA A 16 0.98 -28.44 -11.77
CA ALA A 16 2.37 -28.05 -11.46
C ALA A 16 2.77 -26.74 -12.15
N LEU A 17 2.42 -26.57 -13.42
CA LEU A 17 2.68 -25.33 -14.16
C LEU A 17 1.88 -24.15 -13.59
N THR A 18 0.63 -24.36 -13.19
CA THR A 18 -0.20 -23.32 -12.56
C THR A 18 0.42 -22.89 -11.23
N ILE A 19 0.77 -23.84 -10.35
CA ILE A 19 1.44 -23.53 -9.09
C ILE A 19 2.74 -22.76 -9.36
N ARG A 20 3.57 -23.24 -10.28
CA ARG A 20 4.84 -22.57 -10.63
C ARG A 20 4.64 -21.15 -11.16
N ALA A 21 3.61 -20.93 -11.96
CA ALA A 21 3.32 -19.62 -12.57
C ALA A 21 2.68 -18.63 -11.60
N THR A 22 1.94 -19.12 -10.59
CA THR A 22 1.21 -18.27 -9.63
C THR A 22 1.91 -18.12 -8.28
N THR A 23 2.94 -18.96 -7.99
CA THR A 23 3.74 -18.81 -6.77
C THR A 23 4.69 -17.62 -6.93
N PRO A 24 4.56 -16.58 -6.09
CA PRO A 24 5.50 -15.47 -6.12
C PRO A 24 6.90 -15.93 -5.68
N PRO A 25 7.97 -15.21 -6.06
CA PRO A 25 9.30 -15.48 -5.55
C PRO A 25 9.34 -15.26 -4.03
N ASP A 26 10.26 -15.96 -3.36
CA ASP A 26 10.48 -15.78 -1.93
C ASP A 26 10.86 -14.31 -1.65
N PRO A 27 10.31 -13.71 -0.58
CA PRO A 27 10.61 -12.33 -0.22
C PRO A 27 12.07 -12.20 0.20
N LEU A 28 12.74 -11.16 -0.30
CA LEU A 28 14.09 -10.83 0.17
C LEU A 28 14.05 -10.46 1.66
N PRO A 29 15.08 -10.88 2.44
CA PRO A 29 15.15 -10.59 3.86
C PRO A 29 15.31 -9.09 4.12
N ALA A 30 15.02 -8.65 5.35
CA ALA A 30 15.16 -7.24 5.74
C ALA A 30 16.60 -6.71 5.59
N GLY A 31 17.61 -7.59 5.69
CA GLY A 31 19.02 -7.27 5.47
C GLY A 31 19.48 -7.26 4.01
N ALA A 32 18.59 -7.46 3.04
CA ALA A 32 18.92 -7.35 1.62
C ALA A 32 19.46 -5.95 1.28
N SER A 33 20.20 -5.85 0.18
CA SER A 33 20.81 -4.61 -0.29
C SER A 33 19.79 -3.46 -0.34
N ALA A 34 20.24 -2.23 -0.09
CA ALA A 34 19.35 -1.05 -0.06
C ALA A 34 18.70 -0.75 -1.42
N ASN A 35 19.30 -1.19 -2.52
CA ASN A 35 18.80 -1.03 -3.89
C ASN A 35 17.93 -2.20 -4.36
N GLU A 36 17.62 -3.16 -3.46
CA GLU A 36 16.73 -4.27 -3.73
C GLU A 36 15.43 -4.09 -2.96
N PHE A 37 14.30 -4.36 -3.61
CA PHE A 37 13.00 -4.34 -2.94
C PHE A 37 12.90 -5.52 -1.97
N SER A 38 12.65 -5.24 -0.69
CA SER A 38 12.42 -6.28 0.33
C SER A 38 11.01 -6.22 0.85
N ALA A 39 10.19 -7.20 0.49
CA ALA A 39 8.85 -7.34 1.06
C ALA A 39 8.91 -7.50 2.58
N THR A 40 9.97 -8.13 3.13
CA THR A 40 10.16 -8.25 4.58
C THR A 40 10.33 -6.89 5.26
N ARG A 41 11.04 -5.93 4.63
CA ARG A 41 11.13 -4.56 5.14
C ARG A 41 9.79 -3.82 5.02
N ALA A 42 9.11 -3.95 3.87
CA ALA A 42 7.79 -3.34 3.66
C ALA A 42 6.75 -3.85 4.68
N MET A 43 6.81 -5.12 5.05
CA MET A 43 5.91 -5.69 6.06
C MET A 43 6.06 -5.06 7.44
N ALA A 44 7.21 -4.47 7.79
CA ALA A 44 7.34 -3.70 9.03
C ALA A 44 6.46 -2.43 9.02
N ASP A 45 6.38 -1.74 7.89
CA ASP A 45 5.46 -0.60 7.71
C ASP A 45 3.99 -1.07 7.74
N VAL A 46 3.66 -2.20 7.09
CA VAL A 46 2.31 -2.81 7.14
C VAL A 46 1.90 -3.10 8.59
N ALA A 47 2.78 -3.69 9.40
CA ALA A 47 2.48 -4.03 10.79
C ALA A 47 2.14 -2.80 11.64
N VAL A 48 2.74 -1.65 11.37
CA VAL A 48 2.46 -0.39 12.08
C VAL A 48 1.16 0.23 11.57
N ILE A 49 1.00 0.37 10.26
CA ILE A 49 -0.14 1.06 9.65
C ILE A 49 -1.43 0.28 9.89
N ALA A 50 -1.41 -1.04 9.64
CA ALA A 50 -2.56 -1.91 9.79
C ALA A 50 -2.71 -2.50 11.21
N ALA A 51 -2.13 -1.88 12.24
CA ALA A 51 -2.29 -2.35 13.62
C ALA A 51 -3.76 -2.28 14.09
N ARG A 52 -4.53 -1.33 13.58
CA ARG A 52 -5.94 -1.10 13.91
C ARG A 52 -6.71 -0.55 12.71
N PRO A 53 -8.05 -0.69 12.68
CA PRO A 53 -8.87 0.05 11.72
C PRO A 53 -8.63 1.55 11.86
N HIS A 54 -8.37 2.19 10.72
CA HIS A 54 -8.02 3.62 10.64
C HIS A 54 -8.78 4.31 9.50
N PRO A 55 -10.13 4.28 9.57
CA PRO A 55 -10.95 4.89 8.53
C PRO A 55 -10.74 6.41 8.48
N THR A 56 -10.97 6.99 7.30
CA THR A 56 -10.89 8.43 7.06
C THR A 56 -11.58 9.25 8.16
N GLY A 57 -10.88 10.20 8.73
CA GLY A 57 -11.38 11.08 9.79
C GLY A 57 -11.23 10.54 11.21
N SER A 58 -10.81 9.28 11.42
CA SER A 58 -10.59 8.73 12.74
C SER A 58 -9.28 9.22 13.38
N ALA A 59 -9.19 9.09 14.71
CA ALA A 59 -7.95 9.37 15.43
C ALA A 59 -6.80 8.44 15.00
N GLU A 60 -7.11 7.17 14.70
CA GLU A 60 -6.11 6.22 14.20
C GLU A 60 -5.62 6.61 12.80
N ASN A 61 -6.50 7.11 11.90
CA ASN A 61 -6.08 7.63 10.59
C ASN A 61 -5.12 8.81 10.74
N THR A 62 -5.32 9.66 11.74
CA THR A 62 -4.39 10.76 12.05
C THR A 62 -3.03 10.26 12.50
N LYS A 63 -2.97 9.18 13.30
CA LYS A 63 -1.70 8.56 13.72
C LYS A 63 -0.97 7.90 12.54
N VAL A 64 -1.71 7.18 11.70
CA VAL A 64 -1.17 6.59 10.46
C VAL A 64 -0.59 7.67 9.56
N ARG A 65 -1.30 8.78 9.36
CA ARG A 65 -0.81 9.91 8.58
C ARG A 65 0.48 10.51 9.15
N ALA A 66 0.56 10.68 10.48
CA ALA A 66 1.78 11.16 11.14
C ALA A 66 2.94 10.18 10.94
N TYR A 67 2.71 8.89 11.09
CA TYR A 67 3.70 7.85 10.81
C TYR A 67 4.21 7.92 9.37
N LEU A 68 3.30 7.94 8.39
CA LEU A 68 3.66 8.03 6.98
C LEU A 68 4.45 9.30 6.66
N THR A 69 4.05 10.44 7.25
CA THR A 69 4.80 11.70 7.12
C THR A 69 6.24 11.54 7.57
N GLN A 70 6.46 10.97 8.75
CA GLN A 70 7.82 10.73 9.29
C GLN A 70 8.61 9.75 8.40
N ARG A 71 7.96 8.68 7.91
CA ARG A 71 8.63 7.71 7.02
C ARG A 71 9.10 8.35 5.72
N LEU A 72 8.24 9.13 5.06
CA LEU A 72 8.58 9.82 3.81
C LEU A 72 9.68 10.88 4.02
N GLN A 73 9.60 11.64 5.13
CA GLN A 73 10.65 12.61 5.50
C GLN A 73 12.00 11.92 5.76
N ALA A 74 11.99 10.76 6.46
CA ALA A 74 13.22 9.98 6.71
C ALA A 74 13.86 9.46 5.42
N LEU A 75 13.11 9.36 4.33
CA LEU A 75 13.60 9.03 2.98
C LEU A 75 14.10 10.26 2.20
N GLY A 76 14.06 11.47 2.81
CA GLY A 76 14.53 12.71 2.20
C GLY A 76 13.49 13.38 1.30
N MET A 77 12.22 13.02 1.43
CA MET A 77 11.15 13.66 0.64
C MET A 77 10.69 14.97 1.27
N ASP A 78 10.34 15.93 0.43
CA ASP A 78 9.55 17.10 0.81
C ASP A 78 8.09 16.66 0.94
N VAL A 79 7.56 16.65 2.17
CA VAL A 79 6.21 16.16 2.45
C VAL A 79 5.26 17.30 2.73
N THR A 80 4.16 17.34 2.00
CA THR A 80 3.06 18.29 2.19
C THR A 80 1.73 17.57 2.32
N THR A 81 0.75 18.22 2.95
CA THR A 81 -0.62 17.73 3.02
C THR A 81 -1.52 18.57 2.10
N ARG A 82 -2.49 17.93 1.47
CA ARG A 82 -3.55 18.58 0.71
C ARG A 82 -4.90 18.14 1.25
N THR A 83 -5.69 19.10 1.67
CA THR A 83 -7.02 18.84 2.24
C THR A 83 -8.09 19.22 1.22
N ALA A 84 -9.11 18.37 1.11
CA ALA A 84 -10.28 18.62 0.28
C ALA A 84 -11.56 18.19 1.03
N ALA A 85 -12.69 18.76 0.65
CA ALA A 85 -13.98 18.32 1.12
C ALA A 85 -14.46 17.10 0.32
N LEU A 86 -15.22 16.24 0.98
CA LEU A 86 -15.96 15.18 0.29
C LEU A 86 -17.10 15.78 -0.55
N ASP A 87 -17.33 15.26 -1.72
CA ASP A 87 -18.54 15.52 -2.47
C ASP A 87 -19.76 14.85 -1.81
N ALA A 88 -20.96 15.13 -2.30
CA ALA A 88 -22.19 14.59 -1.74
C ALA A 88 -22.25 13.05 -1.74
N ARG A 89 -21.64 12.41 -2.77
CA ARG A 89 -21.57 10.94 -2.88
C ARG A 89 -20.61 10.36 -1.84
N GLY A 90 -19.44 10.95 -1.67
CA GLY A 90 -18.45 10.59 -0.67
C GLY A 90 -19.00 10.75 0.75
N GLN A 91 -19.64 11.87 1.05
CA GLN A 91 -20.29 12.12 2.33
C GLN A 91 -21.35 11.04 2.63
N LYS A 92 -22.23 10.73 1.67
CA LYS A 92 -23.24 9.67 1.82
C LYS A 92 -22.59 8.32 2.13
N ARG A 93 -21.50 7.96 1.41
CA ARG A 93 -20.77 6.71 1.62
C ARG A 93 -20.18 6.64 3.03
N ILE A 94 -19.48 7.70 3.46
CA ILE A 94 -18.87 7.77 4.80
C ILE A 94 -19.96 7.62 5.90
N ARG A 95 -21.06 8.35 5.81
CA ARG A 95 -22.17 8.26 6.76
C ARG A 95 -22.77 6.86 6.81
N THR A 96 -22.95 6.22 5.67
CA THR A 96 -23.46 4.85 5.59
C THR A 96 -22.51 3.84 6.25
N TRP A 97 -21.21 3.97 6.02
CA TRP A 97 -20.22 3.02 6.52
C TRP A 97 -19.83 3.25 7.98
N SER A 98 -19.81 4.50 8.43
CA SER A 98 -19.52 4.83 9.83
C SER A 98 -20.73 4.61 10.76
N GLY A 99 -21.94 4.55 10.21
CA GLY A 99 -23.18 4.61 11.00
C GLY A 99 -23.46 5.97 11.63
N ASP A 100 -22.66 6.99 11.34
CA ASP A 100 -22.82 8.37 11.81
C ASP A 100 -23.40 9.24 10.69
N ALA A 101 -24.68 9.59 10.81
CA ALA A 101 -25.39 10.40 9.84
C ALA A 101 -24.81 11.85 9.68
N THR A 102 -24.01 12.28 10.64
CA THR A 102 -23.40 13.63 10.64
C THR A 102 -21.95 13.60 10.14
N ALA A 103 -21.34 12.44 9.94
CA ALA A 103 -19.95 12.30 9.54
C ALA A 103 -19.64 13.07 8.25
N ASN A 104 -18.66 13.93 8.31
CA ASN A 104 -18.16 14.72 7.19
C ASN A 104 -16.67 15.04 7.38
N PRO A 105 -15.79 14.01 7.48
CA PRO A 105 -14.37 14.25 7.66
C PRO A 105 -13.77 14.88 6.39
N PRO A 106 -12.75 15.73 6.51
CA PRO A 106 -11.99 16.17 5.35
C PRO A 106 -11.19 14.98 4.76
N LEU A 107 -11.01 14.97 3.45
CA LEU A 107 -10.00 14.18 2.79
C LEU A 107 -8.63 14.83 3.02
N VAL A 108 -7.65 14.06 3.45
CA VAL A 108 -6.28 14.56 3.63
C VAL A 108 -5.34 13.67 2.83
N ASN A 109 -4.76 14.21 1.78
CA ASN A 109 -3.74 13.53 0.99
C ASN A 109 -2.35 13.92 1.48
N LEU A 110 -1.44 12.96 1.56
CA LEU A 110 -0.02 13.17 1.70
C LEU A 110 0.62 13.23 0.31
N VAL A 111 1.46 14.21 0.08
CA VAL A 111 2.24 14.34 -1.15
C VAL A 111 3.71 14.42 -0.74
N GLY A 112 4.46 13.37 -1.06
CA GLY A 112 5.91 13.33 -0.91
C GLY A 112 6.57 13.57 -2.27
N VAL A 113 7.49 14.51 -2.34
CA VAL A 113 8.27 14.80 -3.55
C VAL A 113 9.72 14.44 -3.30
N LEU A 114 10.25 13.48 -4.07
CA LEU A 114 11.66 13.20 -4.13
C LEU A 114 12.23 13.90 -5.38
N PRO A 115 13.07 14.93 -5.22
CA PRO A 115 13.61 15.67 -6.37
C PRO A 115 14.51 14.77 -7.22
N GLY A 116 14.31 14.77 -8.53
CA GLY A 116 15.24 14.18 -9.47
C GLY A 116 16.41 15.13 -9.81
N SER A 117 17.40 14.60 -10.51
CA SER A 117 18.55 15.37 -11.01
C SER A 117 18.13 16.42 -12.06
N ASP A 118 17.14 16.11 -12.88
CA ASP A 118 16.52 17.04 -13.83
C ASP A 118 15.11 17.43 -13.37
N ARG A 119 14.96 18.67 -12.88
CA ARG A 119 13.67 19.20 -12.40
C ARG A 119 12.70 19.57 -13.52
N GLN A 120 13.13 19.56 -14.77
CA GLN A 120 12.29 19.84 -15.94
C GLN A 120 11.76 18.55 -16.59
N ALA A 121 12.33 17.41 -16.22
CA ALA A 121 11.85 16.12 -16.71
C ALA A 121 10.46 15.78 -16.16
N PRO A 122 9.66 14.97 -16.88
CA PRO A 122 8.40 14.45 -16.39
C PRO A 122 8.59 13.66 -15.06
N ALA A 123 7.68 13.86 -14.12
CA ALA A 123 7.70 13.13 -12.84
C ALA A 123 6.99 11.78 -12.96
N LEU A 124 7.49 10.78 -12.24
CA LEU A 124 6.77 9.54 -11.98
C LEU A 124 5.84 9.76 -10.78
N LEU A 125 4.54 9.50 -10.95
CA LEU A 125 3.56 9.53 -9.87
C LEU A 125 3.27 8.10 -9.40
N LEU A 126 3.50 7.83 -8.12
CA LEU A 126 3.09 6.61 -7.44
C LEU A 126 1.96 6.93 -6.46
N MET A 127 0.93 6.09 -6.38
CA MET A 127 -0.25 6.35 -5.56
C MET A 127 -0.69 5.09 -4.82
N ALA A 128 -1.12 5.29 -3.56
CA ALA A 128 -1.83 4.31 -2.75
C ALA A 128 -2.75 5.06 -1.79
N HIS A 129 -3.80 4.42 -1.25
CA HIS A 129 -4.55 5.04 -0.16
C HIS A 129 -4.07 4.52 1.20
N TYR A 130 -4.23 5.33 2.25
CA TYR A 130 -3.76 5.00 3.58
C TYR A 130 -4.88 4.96 4.63
N ASP A 131 -6.12 5.01 4.20
CA ASP A 131 -7.28 4.77 5.07
C ASP A 131 -7.75 3.33 4.94
N SER A 132 -8.44 2.84 5.96
CA SER A 132 -9.10 1.55 5.96
C SER A 132 -10.62 1.70 6.06
N VAL A 133 -11.34 0.59 5.95
CA VAL A 133 -12.76 0.54 6.31
C VAL A 133 -12.93 0.41 7.83
N TRP A 134 -14.13 0.72 8.35
CA TRP A 134 -14.41 0.72 9.79
C TRP A 134 -14.25 -0.64 10.49
N GLY A 135 -14.40 -1.74 9.76
CA GLY A 135 -14.34 -3.10 10.32
C GLY A 135 -13.04 -3.85 10.05
N SER A 136 -12.05 -3.25 9.36
CA SER A 136 -10.81 -3.94 8.99
C SER A 136 -9.60 -3.02 9.12
N PRO A 137 -8.44 -3.56 9.56
CA PRO A 137 -7.17 -2.82 9.57
C PRO A 137 -6.61 -2.46 8.20
N GLY A 138 -7.15 -3.01 7.09
CA GLY A 138 -6.75 -2.64 5.74
C GLY A 138 -5.34 -3.07 5.34
N ALA A 139 -4.82 -4.21 5.86
CA ALA A 139 -3.44 -4.64 5.57
C ALA A 139 -3.18 -4.86 4.07
N ALA A 140 -4.12 -5.49 3.36
CA ALA A 140 -4.03 -5.73 1.93
C ALA A 140 -4.63 -4.60 1.08
N ASP A 141 -5.56 -3.81 1.65
CA ASP A 141 -6.34 -2.77 0.98
C ASP A 141 -6.34 -1.46 1.81
N ASP A 142 -5.37 -0.52 1.60
CA ASP A 142 -4.25 -0.60 0.65
C ASP A 142 -2.92 -0.33 1.37
N THR A 143 -2.82 -0.76 2.66
CA THR A 143 -1.57 -0.59 3.44
C THR A 143 -0.40 -1.28 2.75
N ALA A 144 -0.61 -2.45 2.12
CA ALA A 144 0.43 -3.13 1.35
C ALA A 144 0.93 -2.28 0.18
N GLY A 145 0.03 -1.56 -0.51
CA GLY A 145 0.39 -0.59 -1.54
C GLY A 145 1.23 0.54 -0.97
N ALA A 146 0.76 1.20 0.10
CA ALA A 146 1.49 2.29 0.76
C ALA A 146 2.89 1.87 1.24
N ALA A 147 3.01 0.69 1.87
CA ALA A 147 4.30 0.14 2.30
C ALA A 147 5.22 -0.20 1.13
N SER A 148 4.66 -0.71 0.03
CA SER A 148 5.41 -0.99 -1.19
C SER A 148 5.97 0.27 -1.83
N LEU A 149 5.22 1.39 -1.83
CA LEU A 149 5.70 2.68 -2.31
C LEU A 149 6.88 3.18 -1.45
N ILE A 150 6.77 3.10 -0.11
CA ILE A 150 7.84 3.48 0.82
C ILE A 150 9.11 2.66 0.54
N GLU A 151 8.96 1.36 0.36
CA GLU A 151 10.11 0.49 0.08
C GLU A 151 10.72 0.75 -1.30
N ALA A 152 9.88 0.99 -2.32
CA ALA A 152 10.33 1.24 -3.69
C ALA A 152 11.15 2.54 -3.82
N VAL A 153 10.83 3.59 -3.05
CA VAL A 153 11.56 4.87 -3.11
C VAL A 153 12.81 4.90 -2.23
N ARG A 154 13.04 3.88 -1.40
CA ARG A 154 14.19 3.78 -0.48
C ARG A 154 15.56 3.88 -1.17
N PRO A 155 15.82 3.22 -2.32
CA PRO A 155 17.14 3.19 -2.92
C PRO A 155 17.59 4.50 -3.59
N HIS A 156 16.69 5.45 -3.77
CA HIS A 156 16.95 6.69 -4.51
C HIS A 156 17.58 7.78 -3.64
N LYS A 157 18.48 7.41 -2.71
CA LYS A 157 19.43 8.39 -2.15
C LYS A 157 20.46 8.69 -3.24
N ILE A 158 20.12 9.67 -4.06
CA ILE A 158 21.04 10.30 -5.01
C ILE A 158 22.08 11.12 -4.25
#